data_8c9c094d3c30fbb7ae24d1636afd40f8
#
_entry.id   8c9c094d3c30fbb7ae24d1636afd40f8
#
_cell.length_a   1.000
_cell.length_b   1.000
_cell.length_c   1.000
_cell.angle_alpha   90.00
_cell.angle_beta   90.00
_cell.angle_gamma   90.00
#
_symmetry.space_group_name_H-M   'P 1'
#
loop_
_entity.id
_entity.type
_entity.pdbx_description
1 polymer ?
#
loop_
_entity_poly.entity_id
_entity_poly.type
_entity_poly.pdbx_seq_one_letter_code
_entity_poly.pdbx_strand_id
1 'polypeptide(L)'
;MLFRSGYVDLADCVRDGRTVHPGDKVYAVNRGKSLLLAVIGREELEHGVNILGAHIDSPRLDIKQNPLDERDGLAYLDTHYYGGIKKYQWVTLPLAIHGVVAREDGSVVPVAVGEDPADPVFVITDILPHLGREQADKKAGDFIDGEIDRKSVV
;
A
#
# COMPACT_ATOMS: atom_id res chain seq x y z
N MET A 1 15.88 -4.45 4.47
CA MET A 1 16.41 -3.08 4.70
C MET A 1 16.79 -2.82 6.15
N LEU A 2 16.06 -3.29 7.13
CA LEU A 2 16.36 -3.17 8.58
C LEU A 2 17.72 -3.76 8.98
N PHE A 3 18.13 -4.87 8.37
CA PHE A 3 19.45 -5.49 8.63
C PHE A 3 20.65 -4.56 8.35
N ARG A 4 20.53 -3.62 7.41
CA ARG A 4 21.62 -2.67 7.10
C ARG A 4 21.74 -1.53 8.12
N SER A 5 20.71 -1.30 8.93
CA SER A 5 20.67 -0.23 9.93
C SER A 5 21.11 -0.70 11.32
N GLY A 6 21.47 -1.98 11.49
CA GLY A 6 21.96 -2.55 12.74
C GLY A 6 20.87 -2.81 13.78
N TYR A 7 19.60 -2.89 13.37
CA TYR A 7 18.51 -3.30 14.26
C TYR A 7 18.42 -4.83 14.31
N VAL A 8 18.18 -5.37 15.50
CA VAL A 8 18.02 -6.80 15.79
C VAL A 8 16.57 -7.06 16.18
N ASP A 9 16.01 -8.20 15.77
CA ASP A 9 14.65 -8.59 16.15
C ASP A 9 14.57 -8.82 17.67
N LEU A 10 13.64 -8.13 18.33
CA LEU A 10 13.43 -8.26 19.76
C LEU A 10 12.97 -9.68 20.14
N ALA A 11 12.17 -10.33 19.28
CA ALA A 11 11.72 -11.70 19.50
C ALA A 11 12.90 -12.69 19.48
N ASP A 12 13.88 -12.47 18.60
CA ASP A 12 15.10 -13.25 18.55
C ASP A 12 15.93 -13.04 19.83
N CYS A 13 16.05 -11.80 20.29
CA CYS A 13 16.75 -11.53 21.56
C CYS A 13 16.11 -12.27 22.72
N VAL A 14 14.79 -12.26 22.82
CA VAL A 14 14.05 -12.97 23.88
C VAL A 14 14.24 -14.48 23.79
N ARG A 15 14.10 -15.05 22.59
CA ARG A 15 14.25 -16.49 22.35
C ARG A 15 15.65 -16.98 22.72
N ASP A 16 16.67 -16.21 22.37
CA ASP A 16 18.08 -16.58 22.56
C ASP A 16 18.60 -16.17 23.94
N GLY A 17 17.76 -15.63 24.82
CA GLY A 17 18.12 -15.16 26.16
C GLY A 17 19.14 -14.02 26.15
N ARG A 18 19.21 -13.26 25.06
CA ARG A 18 20.14 -12.14 24.91
C ARG A 18 19.68 -10.94 25.73
N THR A 19 20.55 -10.46 26.62
CA THR A 19 20.32 -9.18 27.30
C THR A 19 20.59 -8.03 26.36
N VAL A 20 19.68 -7.05 26.35
CA VAL A 20 19.85 -5.80 25.61
C VAL A 20 20.48 -4.74 26.51
N HIS A 21 21.36 -3.93 25.96
CA HIS A 21 22.14 -2.91 26.67
C HIS A 21 21.86 -1.51 26.13
N PRO A 22 22.14 -0.46 26.88
CA PRO A 22 22.04 0.92 26.39
C PRO A 22 22.81 1.13 25.09
N GLY A 23 22.14 1.69 24.10
CA GLY A 23 22.65 1.88 22.74
C GLY A 23 22.29 0.78 21.75
N ASP A 24 21.81 -0.38 22.20
CA ASP A 24 21.32 -1.43 21.31
C ASP A 24 20.10 -0.97 20.55
N LYS A 25 20.02 -1.40 19.29
CA LYS A 25 18.90 -1.10 18.39
C LYS A 25 18.08 -2.37 18.20
N VAL A 26 16.81 -2.31 18.56
CA VAL A 26 15.90 -3.44 18.42
C VAL A 26 14.67 -3.05 17.63
N TYR A 27 14.03 -4.04 16.99
CA TYR A 27 12.75 -3.84 16.34
C TYR A 27 11.76 -4.94 16.70
N ALA A 28 10.49 -4.64 16.58
CA ALA A 28 9.41 -5.62 16.67
C ALA A 28 8.37 -5.35 15.58
N VAL A 29 7.88 -6.40 14.97
CA VAL A 29 6.81 -6.35 13.98
C VAL A 29 5.53 -6.90 14.59
N ASN A 30 4.45 -6.14 14.54
CA ASN A 30 3.16 -6.60 15.02
C ASN A 30 2.25 -6.94 13.83
N ARG A 31 1.96 -8.23 13.67
CA ARG A 31 1.06 -8.79 12.65
C ARG A 31 1.33 -8.34 11.21
N GLY A 32 2.58 -7.98 10.89
CA GLY A 32 2.93 -7.45 9.56
C GLY A 32 2.33 -6.07 9.24
N LYS A 33 1.69 -5.39 10.21
CA LYS A 33 0.96 -4.13 9.99
C LYS A 33 1.56 -2.94 10.71
N SER A 34 2.31 -3.15 11.75
CA SER A 34 3.01 -2.09 12.47
C SER A 34 4.43 -2.50 12.82
N LEU A 35 5.30 -1.53 12.89
CA LEU A 35 6.72 -1.69 13.18
C LEU A 35 7.09 -0.76 14.34
N LEU A 36 7.72 -1.32 15.36
CA LEU A 36 8.37 -0.59 16.42
C LEU A 36 9.88 -0.67 16.21
N LEU A 37 10.54 0.47 16.28
CA LEU A 37 12.00 0.59 16.32
C LEU A 37 12.36 1.26 17.63
N ALA A 38 13.30 0.70 18.36
CA ALA A 38 13.75 1.28 19.62
C ALA A 38 15.27 1.30 19.71
N VAL A 39 15.79 2.35 20.33
CA VAL A 39 17.16 2.44 20.81
C VAL A 39 17.09 2.39 22.33
N ILE A 40 17.75 1.42 22.92
CA ILE A 40 17.73 1.22 24.38
C ILE A 40 18.43 2.40 25.06
N GLY A 41 17.71 3.06 25.95
CA GLY A 41 18.22 4.17 26.74
C GLY A 41 19.16 3.74 27.87
N ARG A 42 19.66 4.72 28.59
CA ARG A 42 20.49 4.50 29.81
C ARG A 42 19.65 4.53 31.07
N GLU A 43 18.50 5.23 31.01
CA GLU A 43 17.58 5.37 32.12
C GLU A 43 16.57 4.20 32.13
N GLU A 44 16.08 3.87 33.31
CA GLU A 44 15.01 2.88 33.48
C GLU A 44 13.73 3.34 32.77
N LEU A 45 12.93 2.39 32.26
CA LEU A 45 11.67 2.68 31.56
C LEU A 45 10.68 3.47 32.42
N GLU A 46 10.77 3.33 33.75
CA GLU A 46 9.94 4.06 34.74
C GLU A 46 10.15 5.57 34.67
N HIS A 47 11.31 6.02 34.22
CA HIS A 47 11.59 7.44 34.01
C HIS A 47 11.01 7.99 32.70
N GLY A 48 10.32 7.14 31.93
CA GLY A 48 9.67 7.50 30.69
C GLY A 48 10.46 7.15 29.45
N VAL A 49 9.80 7.35 28.29
CA VAL A 49 10.38 7.08 26.98
C VAL A 49 10.05 8.23 26.00
N ASN A 50 10.90 8.44 25.03
CA ASN A 50 10.60 9.32 23.92
C ASN A 50 9.98 8.51 22.79
N ILE A 51 8.75 8.85 22.39
CA ILE A 51 8.02 8.15 21.31
C ILE A 51 7.86 9.08 20.12
N LEU A 52 8.32 8.62 18.97
CA LEU A 52 8.06 9.23 17.67
C LEU A 52 7.12 8.32 16.89
N GLY A 53 5.94 8.81 16.56
CA GLY A 53 4.94 8.07 15.82
C GLY A 53 4.75 8.64 14.41
N ALA A 54 4.63 7.75 13.43
CA ALA A 54 4.27 8.10 12.07
C ALA A 54 3.43 6.98 11.45
N HIS A 55 2.49 7.34 10.57
CA HIS A 55 1.81 6.34 9.75
C HIS A 55 2.73 5.87 8.63
N ILE A 56 2.60 4.63 8.22
CA ILE A 56 3.39 3.99 7.16
C ILE A 56 2.52 3.46 6.01
N ASP A 57 1.21 3.58 6.15
CA ASP A 57 0.28 3.29 5.06
C ASP A 57 0.37 4.37 3.98
N SER A 58 0.19 3.95 2.74
CA SER A 58 0.15 4.85 1.57
C SER A 58 -1.21 4.78 0.89
N PRO A 59 -1.61 5.85 0.21
CA PRO A 59 -2.79 5.82 -0.65
C PRO A 59 -2.67 4.72 -1.71
N ARG A 60 -3.78 4.04 -1.97
CA ARG A 60 -3.88 2.97 -2.95
C ARG A 60 -5.30 2.88 -3.51
N LEU A 61 -5.45 2.09 -4.55
CA LEU A 61 -6.75 1.63 -5.03
C LEU A 61 -6.94 0.19 -4.56
N ASP A 62 -8.03 -0.08 -3.86
CA ASP A 62 -8.42 -1.41 -3.45
C ASP A 62 -9.43 -1.99 -4.46
N ILE A 63 -9.25 -3.24 -4.84
CA ILE A 63 -10.18 -3.96 -5.70
C ILE A 63 -11.40 -4.35 -4.87
N LYS A 64 -12.61 -4.08 -5.41
CA LYS A 64 -13.88 -4.43 -4.75
C LYS A 64 -14.12 -5.94 -4.73
N GLN A 65 -15.11 -6.40 -3.95
CA GLN A 65 -15.43 -7.81 -3.78
C GLN A 65 -15.89 -8.53 -5.07
N ASN A 66 -16.63 -7.81 -5.93
CA ASN A 66 -17.07 -8.29 -7.24
C ASN A 66 -16.58 -7.31 -8.31
N PRO A 67 -15.29 -7.35 -8.63
CA PRO A 67 -14.66 -6.25 -9.34
C PRO A 67 -14.79 -6.33 -10.86
N LEU A 68 -14.90 -7.54 -11.40
CA LEU A 68 -14.77 -7.77 -12.84
C LEU A 68 -16.05 -7.37 -13.59
N ASP A 69 -15.88 -6.49 -14.55
CA ASP A 69 -16.89 -6.11 -15.52
C ASP A 69 -16.28 -6.19 -16.94
N GLU A 70 -16.99 -6.78 -17.87
CA GLU A 70 -16.55 -6.91 -19.26
C GLU A 70 -17.52 -6.16 -20.18
N ARG A 71 -16.99 -5.22 -20.94
CA ARG A 71 -17.77 -4.48 -21.95
C ARG A 71 -16.87 -3.96 -23.06
N ASP A 72 -17.42 -3.85 -24.25
CA ASP A 72 -16.72 -3.32 -25.42
C ASP A 72 -15.37 -4.04 -25.73
N GLY A 73 -15.27 -5.33 -25.35
CA GLY A 73 -14.05 -6.13 -25.53
C GLY A 73 -12.92 -5.80 -24.56
N LEU A 74 -13.20 -5.06 -23.50
CA LEU A 74 -12.25 -4.72 -22.44
C LEU A 74 -12.73 -5.31 -21.10
N ALA A 75 -11.77 -5.70 -20.29
CA ALA A 75 -11.99 -6.08 -18.89
C ALA A 75 -11.77 -4.88 -17.98
N TYR A 76 -12.67 -4.66 -17.05
CA TYR A 76 -12.61 -3.57 -16.07
C TYR A 76 -12.59 -4.15 -14.67
N LEU A 77 -11.77 -3.56 -13.82
CA LEU A 77 -11.75 -3.87 -12.39
C LEU A 77 -12.36 -2.69 -11.61
N ASP A 78 -13.47 -2.93 -10.96
CA ASP A 78 -14.06 -1.96 -10.04
C ASP A 78 -13.15 -1.80 -8.83
N THR A 79 -12.78 -0.56 -8.55
CA THR A 79 -11.90 -0.21 -7.45
C THR A 79 -12.56 0.79 -6.50
N HIS A 80 -11.92 0.98 -5.38
CA HIS A 80 -12.23 2.04 -4.43
C HIS A 80 -10.91 2.56 -3.85
N TYR A 81 -10.79 3.86 -3.68
CA TYR A 81 -9.56 4.46 -3.16
C TYR A 81 -9.48 4.36 -1.63
N TYR A 82 -8.27 4.16 -1.13
CA TYR A 82 -7.95 4.21 0.29
C TYR A 82 -7.04 5.40 0.59
N GLY A 83 -7.41 6.17 1.63
CA GLY A 83 -6.72 7.39 1.99
C GLY A 83 -7.09 8.58 1.09
N GLY A 84 -6.43 9.70 1.28
CA GLY A 84 -6.61 10.89 0.45
C GLY A 84 -5.78 10.81 -0.83
N ILE A 85 -6.43 10.77 -1.98
CA ILE A 85 -5.75 10.78 -3.28
C ILE A 85 -6.12 12.02 -4.10
N LYS A 86 -5.17 12.49 -4.88
CA LYS A 86 -5.43 13.45 -5.96
C LYS A 86 -5.71 12.65 -7.22
N LYS A 87 -6.98 12.40 -7.52
CA LYS A 87 -7.43 11.49 -8.58
C LYS A 87 -6.76 11.76 -9.93
N TYR A 88 -6.55 13.02 -10.28
CA TYR A 88 -5.90 13.42 -11.53
C TYR A 88 -4.45 12.97 -11.68
N GLN A 89 -3.78 12.57 -10.59
CA GLN A 89 -2.41 12.04 -10.64
C GLN A 89 -2.37 10.54 -10.94
N TRP A 90 -3.51 9.85 -10.92
CA TRP A 90 -3.59 8.40 -11.07
C TRP A 90 -3.97 7.96 -12.49
N VAL A 91 -4.53 8.87 -13.28
CA VAL A 91 -4.92 8.56 -14.67
C VAL A 91 -3.70 8.39 -15.54
N THR A 92 -3.79 7.49 -16.51
CA THR A 92 -2.74 7.18 -17.51
C THR A 92 -1.43 6.64 -16.96
N LEU A 93 -1.34 6.39 -15.66
CA LEU A 93 -0.17 5.73 -15.07
C LEU A 93 -0.31 4.20 -15.15
N PRO A 94 0.78 3.47 -15.50
CA PRO A 94 0.78 2.03 -15.36
C PRO A 94 0.69 1.66 -13.87
N LEU A 95 -0.20 0.73 -13.56
CA LEU A 95 -0.47 0.24 -12.21
C LEU A 95 -0.17 -1.26 -12.15
N ALA A 96 0.14 -1.74 -10.95
CA ALA A 96 0.30 -3.17 -10.66
C ALA A 96 -0.69 -3.59 -9.57
N ILE A 97 -1.08 -4.86 -9.59
CA ILE A 97 -1.93 -5.45 -8.56
C ILE A 97 -1.05 -6.22 -7.57
N HIS A 98 -1.15 -5.85 -6.30
CA HIS A 98 -0.53 -6.55 -5.19
C HIS A 98 -1.58 -6.99 -4.19
N GLY A 99 -1.46 -8.20 -3.70
CA GLY A 99 -2.39 -8.69 -2.71
C GLY A 99 -2.15 -10.14 -2.32
N VAL A 100 -3.15 -10.71 -1.71
CA VAL A 100 -3.16 -12.13 -1.32
C VAL A 100 -4.52 -12.74 -1.58
N VAL A 101 -4.53 -14.00 -1.97
CA VAL A 101 -5.74 -14.83 -2.05
C VAL A 101 -5.70 -15.83 -0.90
N ALA A 102 -6.63 -15.69 0.04
CA ALA A 102 -6.84 -16.68 1.08
C ALA A 102 -7.77 -17.78 0.52
N ARG A 103 -7.30 -19.01 0.53
CA ARG A 103 -8.07 -20.17 0.06
C ARG A 103 -8.87 -20.79 1.20
N GLU A 104 -9.86 -21.60 0.85
CA GLU A 104 -10.72 -22.32 1.81
C GLU A 104 -9.92 -23.28 2.71
N ASP A 105 -8.82 -23.83 2.21
CA ASP A 105 -7.92 -24.71 2.97
C ASP A 105 -7.02 -23.93 3.97
N GLY A 106 -7.18 -22.59 4.07
CA GLY A 106 -6.38 -21.72 4.93
C GLY A 106 -5.04 -21.32 4.33
N SER A 107 -4.67 -21.82 3.16
CA SER A 107 -3.45 -21.38 2.48
C SER A 107 -3.60 -19.96 1.93
N VAL A 108 -2.48 -19.22 1.86
CA VAL A 108 -2.44 -17.86 1.35
C VAL A 108 -1.49 -17.80 0.15
N VAL A 109 -2.01 -17.34 -0.97
CA VAL A 109 -1.23 -17.17 -2.21
C VAL A 109 -0.97 -15.69 -2.43
N PRO A 110 0.29 -15.23 -2.46
CA PRO A 110 0.61 -13.87 -2.83
C PRO A 110 0.32 -13.62 -4.32
N VAL A 111 -0.15 -12.43 -4.62
CA VAL A 111 -0.42 -11.95 -5.98
C VAL A 111 0.43 -10.70 -6.21
N ALA A 112 1.19 -10.71 -7.31
CA ALA A 112 1.89 -9.54 -7.85
C ALA A 112 1.79 -9.64 -9.37
N VAL A 113 1.06 -8.73 -10.00
CA VAL A 113 0.84 -8.70 -11.46
C VAL A 113 1.00 -7.27 -11.94
N GLY A 114 1.76 -7.07 -13.01
CA GLY A 114 2.06 -5.76 -13.58
C GLY A 114 3.45 -5.23 -13.25
N GLU A 115 4.29 -6.02 -12.58
CA GLU A 115 5.68 -5.69 -12.26
C GLU A 115 6.66 -6.26 -13.30
N ASP A 116 6.35 -7.40 -13.88
CA ASP A 116 7.16 -8.01 -14.93
C ASP A 116 6.79 -7.39 -16.29
N PRO A 117 7.76 -7.10 -17.18
CA PRO A 117 7.47 -6.61 -18.53
C PRO A 117 6.58 -7.53 -19.38
N ALA A 118 6.46 -8.80 -19.02
CA ALA A 118 5.54 -9.77 -19.64
C ALA A 118 4.13 -9.76 -19.06
N ASP A 119 3.92 -9.08 -17.94
CA ASP A 119 2.62 -8.98 -17.30
C ASP A 119 1.68 -8.03 -18.07
N PRO A 120 0.36 -8.19 -17.92
CA PRO A 120 -0.60 -7.20 -18.39
C PRO A 120 -0.42 -5.88 -17.63
N VAL A 121 -0.70 -4.78 -18.32
CA VAL A 121 -0.64 -3.44 -17.75
C VAL A 121 -2.03 -2.99 -17.34
N PHE A 122 -2.17 -2.55 -16.10
CA PHE A 122 -3.39 -1.93 -15.60
C PHE A 122 -3.27 -0.41 -15.68
N VAL A 123 -4.33 0.26 -16.08
CA VAL A 123 -4.35 1.71 -16.22
C VAL A 123 -5.73 2.29 -15.95
N ILE A 124 -5.79 3.47 -15.35
CA ILE A 124 -7.00 4.28 -15.31
C ILE A 124 -6.97 5.14 -16.56
N THR A 125 -7.94 4.92 -17.46
CA THR A 125 -8.01 5.68 -18.72
C THR A 125 -8.46 7.11 -18.47
N ASP A 126 -8.00 8.01 -19.33
CA ASP A 126 -8.50 9.37 -19.44
C ASP A 126 -9.11 9.58 -20.84
N ILE A 127 -9.97 10.59 -20.97
CA ILE A 127 -10.59 10.91 -22.25
C ILE A 127 -9.67 11.79 -23.10
N LEU A 128 -9.80 11.64 -24.41
CA LEU A 128 -9.04 12.46 -25.36
C LEU A 128 -9.47 13.94 -25.25
N PRO A 129 -8.55 14.89 -25.48
CA PRO A 129 -8.84 16.33 -25.38
C PRO A 129 -10.05 16.79 -26.22
N HIS A 130 -10.26 16.15 -27.36
CA HIS A 130 -11.40 16.45 -28.24
C HIS A 130 -12.77 16.12 -27.61
N LEU A 131 -12.81 15.17 -26.68
CA LEU A 131 -13.99 14.75 -25.95
C LEU A 131 -14.06 15.36 -24.55
N GLY A 132 -12.96 15.93 -24.07
CA GLY A 132 -12.76 16.41 -22.70
C GLY A 132 -13.12 17.88 -22.47
N ARG A 133 -13.88 18.54 -23.35
CA ARG A 133 -14.19 19.98 -23.18
C ARG A 133 -14.86 20.27 -21.85
N GLU A 134 -15.87 19.50 -21.47
CA GLU A 134 -16.57 19.68 -20.19
C GLU A 134 -15.68 19.35 -18.99
N GLN A 135 -14.73 18.43 -19.17
CA GLN A 135 -13.74 18.09 -18.15
C GLN A 135 -12.76 19.25 -17.91
N ALA A 136 -12.36 19.95 -18.97
CA ALA A 136 -11.42 21.08 -18.88
C ALA A 136 -11.99 22.27 -18.09
N ASP A 137 -13.31 22.41 -18.05
CA ASP A 137 -13.99 23.48 -17.30
C ASP A 137 -14.21 23.15 -15.82
N LYS A 138 -13.92 21.93 -15.40
CA LYS A 138 -14.08 21.48 -14.01
C LYS A 138 -12.90 21.92 -13.13
N LYS A 139 -13.17 22.06 -11.83
CA LYS A 139 -12.11 22.26 -10.85
C LYS A 139 -11.22 21.01 -10.75
N ALA A 140 -9.94 21.19 -10.41
CA ALA A 140 -9.00 20.08 -10.30
C ALA A 140 -9.46 18.91 -9.40
N GLY A 141 -10.26 19.18 -8.37
CA GLY A 141 -10.86 18.16 -7.50
C GLY A 141 -11.99 17.37 -8.17
N ASP A 142 -12.65 17.96 -9.15
CA ASP A 142 -13.84 17.41 -9.84
C ASP A 142 -13.51 16.97 -11.27
N PHE A 143 -12.27 17.18 -11.70
CA PHE A 143 -11.78 16.90 -13.05
C PHE A 143 -11.94 15.43 -13.43
N ILE A 144 -11.65 14.54 -12.51
CA ILE A 144 -11.91 13.12 -12.62
C ILE A 144 -13.18 12.84 -11.81
N ASP A 145 -14.30 12.64 -12.47
CA ASP A 145 -15.56 12.29 -11.83
C ASP A 145 -15.41 11.06 -10.93
N GLY A 146 -16.30 10.92 -9.95
CA GLY A 146 -16.29 9.86 -8.93
C GLY A 146 -16.25 8.42 -9.47
N GLU A 147 -16.17 8.27 -10.79
CA GLU A 147 -16.05 7.00 -11.51
C GLU A 147 -14.65 6.37 -11.49
N ILE A 148 -13.62 7.00 -10.90
CA ILE A 148 -12.42 6.24 -10.47
C ILE A 148 -12.82 5.17 -9.43
N ASP A 149 -13.97 5.37 -8.78
CA ASP A 149 -14.60 4.31 -7.98
C ASP A 149 -15.12 3.14 -8.83
N ARG A 150 -15.04 3.19 -10.15
CA ARG A 150 -15.75 2.20 -10.98
C ARG A 150 -14.94 1.54 -12.08
N LYS A 151 -13.76 2.01 -12.51
CA LYS A 151 -13.15 1.40 -13.70
C LYS A 151 -11.64 1.59 -13.76
N SER A 152 -10.91 0.54 -13.46
CA SER A 152 -9.54 0.37 -13.96
C SER A 152 -9.59 -0.60 -15.14
N VAL A 153 -8.98 -0.26 -16.25
CA VAL A 153 -8.96 -1.10 -17.46
C VAL A 153 -7.74 -2.01 -17.40
N VAL A 154 -7.94 -3.26 -17.78
CA VAL A 154 -6.86 -4.23 -18.02
C VAL A 154 -6.59 -4.30 -19.50
#